data_bbc21c1c838a718acc4d2153d15a202c
#
_entry.id   bbc21c1c838a718acc4d2153d15a202c
#
_cell.length_a   1.000
_cell.length_b   1.000
_cell.length_c   1.000
_cell.angle_alpha   90.00
_cell.angle_beta   90.00
_cell.angle_gamma   90.00
#
_symmetry.space_group_name_H-M   'P 1'
#
loop_
_entity.id
_entity.type
_entity.pdbx_description
1 polymer ?
#
loop_
_entity_poly.entity_id
_entity_poly.type
_entity_poly.pdbx_seq_one_letter_code
_entity_poly.pdbx_strand_id
1 'polypeptide(L)'
;EIQMSDEVSNPYNPDGKKITFYDALNDLRGLSNLDVYVTGSNSKMLSSDILTEFRGRSDEIRVHPLSFAEYYSAVGGDKNEAFDEYAVYGGMPLVLSRPNDTAKMNYLKSLFSEVYIKDIVERKRIERQDVLEQILDLLCSSVGSLTNPTKIANTLKSKQVGGASANTIRAYIGHLEDAFLFSESKRYDVKGKSYFDSPNKYYCEDIGLRNARIGFRQQEMTHIMENIIYNELNIRQFSVDVGVVYARTLSEKRNSVRTPREIDFVVN
;
A
#
# COMPACT_ATOMS: atom_id res chain seq x y z
N GLU A 1 18.50 2.22 18.23
CA GLU A 1 17.77 2.59 17.00
C GLU A 1 18.21 4.01 16.63
N ILE A 2 18.98 4.15 15.56
CA ILE A 2 19.47 5.46 15.08
C ILE A 2 18.45 5.91 14.01
N GLN A 3 17.72 6.99 14.28
CA GLN A 3 16.87 7.58 13.26
C GLN A 3 17.73 8.33 12.23
N MET A 4 17.39 8.22 10.95
CA MET A 4 18.16 8.80 9.83
C MET A 4 18.35 10.32 9.89
N SER A 5 17.58 11.03 10.73
CA SER A 5 17.67 12.46 10.97
C SER A 5 18.63 12.84 12.09
N ASP A 6 19.15 11.85 12.85
CA ASP A 6 19.97 12.15 14.02
C ASP A 6 21.40 12.42 13.60
N GLU A 7 21.82 13.66 13.75
CA GLU A 7 23.23 14.01 13.72
C GLU A 7 23.90 13.46 14.98
N VAL A 8 24.67 12.40 14.83
CA VAL A 8 25.42 11.83 15.93
C VAL A 8 26.69 12.66 16.15
N SER A 9 26.84 13.26 17.34
CA SER A 9 28.08 13.87 17.72
C SER A 9 29.15 12.79 17.93
N ASN A 10 30.19 12.80 17.09
CA ASN A 10 31.31 11.88 17.24
C ASN A 10 32.33 12.46 18.25
N PRO A 11 32.51 11.84 19.45
CA PRO A 11 33.47 12.31 20.44
C PRO A 11 34.94 12.17 19.98
N TYR A 12 35.20 11.45 18.89
CA TYR A 12 36.53 11.24 18.33
C TYR A 12 36.83 12.09 17.09
N ASN A 13 35.93 13.03 16.71
CA ASN A 13 36.15 13.90 15.59
C ASN A 13 36.72 15.24 16.08
N PRO A 14 38.05 15.48 15.99
CA PRO A 14 38.66 16.71 16.49
C PRO A 14 38.22 17.98 15.74
N ASP A 15 37.67 17.83 14.52
CA ASP A 15 37.22 18.93 13.67
C ASP A 15 35.74 19.32 13.90
N GLY A 16 35.04 18.66 14.85
CA GLY A 16 33.66 18.96 15.20
C GLY A 16 32.67 18.71 14.06
N LYS A 17 33.07 17.98 13.01
CA LYS A 17 32.20 17.64 11.89
C LYS A 17 31.14 16.62 12.34
N LYS A 18 29.88 16.97 12.21
CA LYS A 18 28.80 16.06 12.49
C LYS A 18 28.83 14.90 11.51
N ILE A 19 28.76 13.68 12.03
CA ILE A 19 28.67 12.46 11.22
C ILE A 19 27.20 12.10 11.10
N THR A 20 26.75 11.90 9.89
CA THR A 20 25.41 11.41 9.60
C THR A 20 25.38 9.88 9.60
N PHE A 21 24.17 9.30 9.70
CA PHE A 21 23.98 7.87 9.52
C PHE A 21 24.51 7.38 8.16
N TYR A 22 24.40 8.21 7.12
CA TYR A 22 24.90 7.90 5.78
C TYR A 22 26.42 7.83 5.71
N ASP A 23 27.13 8.69 6.44
CA ASP A 23 28.60 8.63 6.53
C ASP A 23 29.03 7.30 7.16
N ALA A 24 28.38 6.89 8.25
CA ALA A 24 28.67 5.61 8.90
C ALA A 24 28.38 4.40 7.97
N LEU A 25 27.28 4.42 7.21
CA LEU A 25 26.97 3.37 6.24
C LEU A 25 28.00 3.33 5.11
N ASN A 26 28.45 4.48 4.62
CA ASN A 26 29.49 4.55 3.58
C ASN A 26 30.82 3.97 4.06
N ASP A 27 31.21 4.26 5.29
CA ASP A 27 32.43 3.71 5.90
C ASP A 27 32.33 2.19 6.07
N LEU A 28 31.20 1.68 6.60
CA LEU A 28 30.98 0.24 6.75
C LEU A 28 30.99 -0.49 5.40
N ARG A 29 30.43 0.09 4.36
CA ARG A 29 30.43 -0.47 3.01
C ARG A 29 31.82 -0.55 2.39
N GLY A 30 32.76 0.28 2.83
CA GLY A 30 34.18 0.21 2.41
C GLY A 30 34.91 -1.03 2.90
N LEU A 31 34.35 -1.79 3.83
CA LEU A 31 34.94 -2.99 4.40
C LEU A 31 34.51 -4.21 3.57
N SER A 32 35.48 -4.89 2.96
CA SER A 32 35.25 -6.00 2.02
C SER A 32 34.70 -7.30 2.63
N ASN A 33 34.62 -7.36 3.96
CA ASN A 33 34.13 -8.52 4.70
C ASN A 33 32.77 -8.27 5.38
N LEU A 34 32.04 -7.21 4.97
CA LEU A 34 30.75 -6.86 5.53
C LEU A 34 29.69 -6.74 4.44
N ASP A 35 28.52 -7.34 4.71
CA ASP A 35 27.28 -7.07 4.02
C ASP A 35 26.42 -6.20 4.93
N VAL A 36 25.97 -5.06 4.43
CA VAL A 36 25.20 -4.08 5.21
C VAL A 36 23.75 -4.10 4.74
N TYR A 37 22.83 -4.44 5.65
CA TYR A 37 21.38 -4.42 5.41
C TYR A 37 20.76 -3.31 6.24
N VAL A 38 20.00 -2.44 5.58
CA VAL A 38 19.23 -1.37 6.21
C VAL A 38 17.76 -1.66 6.02
N THR A 39 16.98 -1.59 7.09
CA THR A 39 15.54 -1.84 7.03
C THR A 39 14.76 -0.60 7.44
N GLY A 40 13.61 -0.39 6.85
CA GLY A 40 12.70 0.69 7.18
C GLY A 40 11.27 0.35 6.78
N SER A 41 10.32 0.90 7.53
CA SER A 41 8.87 0.70 7.35
C SER A 41 8.22 1.69 6.38
N ASN A 42 9.02 2.48 5.66
CA ASN A 42 8.50 3.54 4.78
C ASN A 42 9.33 3.64 3.50
N SER A 43 8.66 3.63 2.35
CA SER A 43 9.29 3.71 1.02
C SER A 43 10.19 4.93 0.85
N LYS A 44 9.79 6.10 1.36
CA LYS A 44 10.57 7.34 1.20
C LYS A 44 11.81 7.41 2.07
N MET A 45 11.81 6.82 3.25
CA MET A 45 12.99 6.83 4.12
C MET A 45 14.14 6.01 3.55
N LEU A 46 13.82 4.97 2.77
CA LEU A 46 14.84 4.11 2.17
C LEU A 46 15.14 4.48 0.71
N SER A 47 14.13 4.92 -0.05
CA SER A 47 14.29 5.10 -1.49
C SER A 47 14.83 6.47 -1.88
N SER A 48 14.34 7.59 -1.33
CA SER A 48 14.75 8.92 -1.80
C SER A 48 16.12 9.33 -1.29
N ASP A 49 16.39 9.12 -0.01
CA ASP A 49 17.61 9.57 0.60
C ASP A 49 18.74 8.56 0.41
N ILE A 50 18.46 7.27 0.66
CA ILE A 50 19.42 6.19 0.42
C ILE A 50 19.77 6.06 -1.07
N LEU A 51 18.78 6.08 -1.98
CA LEU A 51 19.05 6.05 -3.42
C LEU A 51 19.82 7.27 -3.90
N THR A 52 19.64 8.42 -3.27
CA THR A 52 20.39 9.63 -3.61
C THR A 52 21.84 9.53 -3.16
N GLU A 53 22.08 9.08 -1.94
CA GLU A 53 23.43 8.94 -1.35
C GLU A 53 24.16 7.70 -1.86
N PHE A 54 23.43 6.61 -2.12
CA PHE A 54 24.04 5.33 -2.54
C PHE A 54 23.79 4.97 -4.01
N ARG A 55 23.54 5.93 -4.87
CA ARG A 55 23.22 5.76 -6.31
C ARG A 55 23.99 4.62 -6.96
N GLY A 56 23.26 3.57 -7.39
CA GLY A 56 23.85 2.41 -8.07
C GLY A 56 24.76 1.52 -7.21
N ARG A 57 24.63 1.58 -5.88
CA ARG A 57 25.47 0.84 -4.93
C ARG A 57 24.65 0.10 -3.86
N SER A 58 23.36 -0.03 -4.05
CA SER A 58 22.45 -0.76 -3.18
C SER A 58 21.33 -1.37 -3.98
N ASP A 59 20.84 -2.51 -3.54
CA ASP A 59 19.67 -3.18 -4.06
C ASP A 59 18.50 -3.00 -3.07
N GLU A 60 17.31 -2.75 -3.58
CA GLU A 60 16.10 -2.64 -2.77
C GLU A 60 15.41 -4.00 -2.72
N ILE A 61 15.16 -4.49 -1.51
CA ILE A 61 14.38 -5.70 -1.27
C ILE A 61 13.07 -5.30 -0.59
N ARG A 62 11.96 -5.40 -1.30
CA ARG A 62 10.63 -5.17 -0.75
C ARG A 62 10.11 -6.45 -0.10
N VAL A 63 9.80 -6.37 1.19
CA VAL A 63 9.20 -7.47 1.94
C VAL A 63 7.70 -7.26 1.99
N HIS A 64 6.95 -8.17 1.37
CA HIS A 64 5.49 -8.19 1.37
C HIS A 64 4.94 -9.06 2.50
N PRO A 65 3.65 -8.91 2.88
CA PRO A 65 2.94 -9.94 3.62
C PRO A 65 3.04 -11.29 2.89
N LEU A 66 2.81 -12.39 3.60
CA LEU A 66 2.84 -13.73 2.99
C LEU A 66 1.87 -13.81 1.81
N SER A 67 2.34 -14.30 0.68
CA SER A 67 1.49 -14.74 -0.42
C SER A 67 0.63 -15.90 0.02
N PHE A 68 -0.46 -16.20 -0.71
CA PHE A 68 -1.26 -17.37 -0.37
C PHE A 68 -0.45 -18.69 -0.44
N ALA A 69 0.49 -18.77 -1.35
CA ALA A 69 1.35 -19.96 -1.47
C ALA A 69 2.23 -20.16 -0.23
N GLU A 70 2.82 -19.09 0.29
CA GLU A 70 3.64 -19.13 1.52
C GLU A 70 2.77 -19.39 2.76
N TYR A 71 1.60 -18.75 2.85
CA TYR A 71 0.62 -19.01 3.90
C TYR A 71 0.22 -20.48 3.92
N TYR A 72 -0.21 -21.04 2.77
CA TYR A 72 -0.62 -22.42 2.64
C TYR A 72 0.51 -23.40 2.95
N SER A 73 1.74 -23.07 2.56
CA SER A 73 2.91 -23.87 2.91
C SER A 73 3.13 -23.98 4.42
N ALA A 74 2.75 -22.93 5.17
CA ALA A 74 2.90 -22.91 6.62
C ALA A 74 1.77 -23.61 7.36
N VAL A 75 0.50 -23.49 6.88
CA VAL A 75 -0.66 -24.06 7.59
C VAL A 75 -1.00 -25.48 7.13
N GLY A 76 -0.80 -25.80 5.85
CA GLY A 76 -1.19 -27.10 5.26
C GLY A 76 -2.69 -27.35 5.23
N GLY A 77 -3.11 -28.60 5.21
CA GLY A 77 -4.52 -29.00 5.26
C GLY A 77 -5.27 -28.86 3.94
N ASP A 78 -6.59 -28.64 4.00
CA ASP A 78 -7.40 -28.41 2.82
C ASP A 78 -7.12 -27.02 2.24
N LYS A 79 -6.90 -26.96 0.93
CA LYS A 79 -6.49 -25.72 0.26
C LYS A 79 -7.60 -24.69 0.19
N ASN A 80 -8.86 -25.12 0.11
CA ASN A 80 -9.99 -24.19 0.05
C ASN A 80 -10.25 -23.60 1.43
N GLU A 81 -10.20 -24.40 2.50
CA GLU A 81 -10.30 -23.91 3.88
C GLU A 81 -9.18 -22.93 4.20
N ALA A 82 -7.95 -23.24 3.80
CA ALA A 82 -6.80 -22.35 3.98
C ALA A 82 -6.97 -21.04 3.18
N PHE A 83 -7.57 -21.10 1.97
CA PHE A 83 -7.84 -19.90 1.19
C PHE A 83 -8.94 -19.05 1.80
N ASP A 84 -10.00 -19.65 2.30
CA ASP A 84 -11.08 -18.93 2.99
C ASP A 84 -10.55 -18.22 4.24
N GLU A 85 -9.68 -18.88 4.99
CA GLU A 85 -9.01 -18.28 6.14
C GLU A 85 -8.09 -17.13 5.75
N TYR A 86 -7.27 -17.31 4.71
CA TYR A 86 -6.40 -16.28 4.15
C TYR A 86 -7.20 -15.05 3.65
N ALA A 87 -8.33 -15.28 2.99
CA ALA A 87 -9.21 -14.22 2.52
C ALA A 87 -9.81 -13.38 3.67
N VAL A 88 -9.91 -13.95 4.86
CA VAL A 88 -10.39 -13.25 6.07
C VAL A 88 -9.25 -12.55 6.80
N TYR A 89 -8.13 -13.25 7.06
CA TYR A 89 -7.08 -12.79 7.97
C TYR A 89 -5.81 -12.30 7.28
N GLY A 90 -5.68 -12.48 5.97
CA GLY A 90 -4.53 -12.00 5.20
C GLY A 90 -3.25 -12.79 5.44
N GLY A 91 -2.14 -12.18 5.03
CA GLY A 91 -0.79 -12.77 5.05
C GLY A 91 0.15 -12.18 6.08
N MET A 92 -0.33 -11.43 7.09
CA MET A 92 0.55 -10.96 8.17
C MET A 92 1.11 -12.13 8.97
N PRO A 93 2.45 -12.33 9.04
CA PRO A 93 3.04 -13.58 9.57
C PRO A 93 2.60 -13.96 10.98
N LEU A 94 2.43 -12.98 11.88
CA LEU A 94 2.02 -13.24 13.25
C LEU A 94 0.56 -13.70 13.39
N VAL A 95 -0.26 -13.63 12.34
CA VAL A 95 -1.60 -14.22 12.33
C VAL A 95 -1.51 -15.73 12.51
N LEU A 96 -0.52 -16.38 11.89
CA LEU A 96 -0.31 -17.82 11.99
C LEU A 96 -0.08 -18.34 13.43
N SER A 97 0.49 -17.49 14.28
CA SER A 97 0.77 -17.83 15.69
C SER A 97 -0.38 -17.56 16.63
N ARG A 98 -1.50 -16.99 16.15
CA ARG A 98 -2.64 -16.65 17.00
C ARG A 98 -3.54 -17.86 17.22
N PRO A 99 -3.97 -18.13 18.48
CA PRO A 99 -4.62 -19.39 18.84
C PRO A 99 -6.05 -19.55 18.33
N ASN A 100 -6.74 -18.47 18.00
CA ASN A 100 -8.14 -18.47 17.57
C ASN A 100 -8.49 -17.17 16.79
N ASP A 101 -9.66 -17.16 16.18
CA ASP A 101 -10.16 -16.07 15.34
C ASP A 101 -10.21 -14.73 16.08
N THR A 102 -10.67 -14.73 17.34
CA THR A 102 -10.71 -13.51 18.15
C THR A 102 -9.32 -12.92 18.35
N ALA A 103 -8.33 -13.77 18.60
CA ALA A 103 -6.93 -13.33 18.75
C ALA A 103 -6.34 -12.82 17.45
N LYS A 104 -6.67 -13.46 16.30
CA LYS A 104 -6.28 -12.99 14.95
C LYS A 104 -6.89 -11.61 14.67
N MET A 105 -8.21 -11.46 14.86
CA MET A 105 -8.92 -10.19 14.65
C MET A 105 -8.38 -9.06 15.53
N ASN A 106 -8.15 -9.32 16.81
CA ASN A 106 -7.62 -8.33 17.74
C ASN A 106 -6.20 -7.91 17.37
N TYR A 107 -5.34 -8.87 16.98
CA TYR A 107 -4.00 -8.58 16.51
C TYR A 107 -4.02 -7.67 15.28
N LEU A 108 -4.82 -8.00 14.25
CA LEU A 108 -4.90 -7.21 13.02
C LEU A 108 -5.47 -5.80 13.27
N LYS A 109 -6.47 -5.66 14.13
CA LYS A 109 -7.01 -4.34 14.52
C LYS A 109 -5.95 -3.50 15.24
N SER A 110 -5.23 -4.09 16.19
CA SER A 110 -4.15 -3.40 16.91
C SER A 110 -3.01 -3.02 15.98
N LEU A 111 -2.60 -3.93 15.08
CA LEU A 111 -1.57 -3.67 14.08
C LEU A 111 -1.97 -2.52 13.17
N PHE A 112 -3.21 -2.49 12.70
CA PHE A 112 -3.70 -1.43 11.83
C PHE A 112 -3.72 -0.07 12.54
N SER A 113 -4.29 0.01 13.74
CA SER A 113 -4.47 1.27 14.46
C SER A 113 -3.19 1.77 15.11
N GLU A 114 -2.50 0.91 15.85
CA GLU A 114 -1.36 1.32 16.70
C GLU A 114 -0.04 1.41 15.91
N VAL A 115 0.14 0.53 14.91
CA VAL A 115 1.40 0.52 14.16
C VAL A 115 1.30 1.37 12.91
N TYR A 116 0.31 1.12 12.04
CA TYR A 116 0.22 1.86 10.79
C TYR A 116 -0.32 3.27 10.97
N ILE A 117 -1.52 3.43 11.53
CA ILE A 117 -2.19 4.75 11.53
C ILE A 117 -1.49 5.71 12.45
N LYS A 118 -1.12 5.27 13.65
CA LYS A 118 -0.40 6.11 14.61
C LYS A 118 0.94 6.59 14.04
N ASP A 119 1.72 5.68 13.43
CA ASP A 119 3.00 6.02 12.79
C ASP A 119 2.82 7.04 11.65
N ILE A 120 1.81 6.84 10.78
CA ILE A 120 1.51 7.76 9.69
C ILE A 120 1.13 9.15 10.24
N VAL A 121 0.24 9.20 11.23
CA VAL A 121 -0.23 10.46 11.83
C VAL A 121 0.92 11.23 12.48
N GLU A 122 1.73 10.57 13.27
CA GLU A 122 2.85 11.20 13.98
C GLU A 122 3.95 11.64 13.00
N ARG A 123 4.38 10.76 12.12
CA ARG A 123 5.48 11.00 11.17
C ARG A 123 5.15 12.07 10.13
N LYS A 124 3.94 12.03 9.58
CA LYS A 124 3.49 13.00 8.56
C LYS A 124 2.82 14.25 9.16
N ARG A 125 2.75 14.34 10.49
CA ARG A 125 2.12 15.45 11.23
C ARG A 125 0.72 15.76 10.68
N ILE A 126 -0.11 14.73 10.57
CA ILE A 126 -1.45 14.87 10.00
C ILE A 126 -2.35 15.62 10.98
N GLU A 127 -2.77 16.83 10.57
CA GLU A 127 -3.65 17.68 11.37
C GLU A 127 -5.12 17.22 11.34
N ARG A 128 -5.58 16.77 10.17
CA ARG A 128 -6.97 16.34 9.94
C ARG A 128 -7.08 14.82 9.98
N GLN A 129 -6.95 14.26 11.18
CA GLN A 129 -7.09 12.80 11.39
C GLN A 129 -8.48 12.29 11.03
N ASP A 130 -9.52 13.11 11.27
CA ASP A 130 -10.90 12.82 10.88
C ASP A 130 -11.05 12.56 9.37
N VAL A 131 -10.33 13.33 8.55
CA VAL A 131 -10.31 13.16 7.08
C VAL A 131 -9.53 11.90 6.70
N LEU A 132 -8.40 11.63 7.33
CA LEU A 132 -7.62 10.42 7.09
C LEU A 132 -8.44 9.15 7.38
N GLU A 133 -9.11 9.11 8.53
CA GLU A 133 -9.98 8.00 8.95
C GLU A 133 -11.07 7.72 7.92
N GLN A 134 -11.68 8.77 7.37
CA GLN A 134 -12.72 8.61 6.35
C GLN A 134 -12.18 8.18 4.99
N ILE A 135 -11.00 8.64 4.60
CA ILE A 135 -10.32 8.14 3.40
C ILE A 135 -10.04 6.64 3.57
N LEU A 136 -9.56 6.22 4.72
CA LEU A 136 -9.33 4.81 5.05
C LEU A 136 -10.60 3.97 4.95
N ASP A 137 -11.71 4.43 5.58
CA ASP A 137 -12.99 3.74 5.51
C ASP A 137 -13.48 3.59 4.06
N LEU A 138 -13.30 4.65 3.27
CA LEU A 138 -13.71 4.65 1.88
C LEU A 138 -12.83 3.72 1.03
N LEU A 139 -11.52 3.78 1.16
CA LEU A 139 -10.60 2.92 0.43
C LEU A 139 -10.80 1.45 0.80
N CYS A 140 -10.92 1.13 2.10
CA CYS A 140 -11.15 -0.25 2.55
C CYS A 140 -12.51 -0.79 2.11
N SER A 141 -13.56 0.04 2.09
CA SER A 141 -14.91 -0.39 1.65
C SER A 141 -15.07 -0.49 0.14
N SER A 142 -14.22 0.18 -0.63
CA SER A 142 -14.28 0.21 -2.10
C SER A 142 -12.99 -0.29 -2.77
N VAL A 143 -12.28 -1.20 -2.11
CA VAL A 143 -11.05 -1.80 -2.65
C VAL A 143 -11.34 -2.39 -4.04
N GLY A 144 -10.42 -2.18 -4.99
CA GLY A 144 -10.61 -2.61 -6.38
C GLY A 144 -11.61 -1.78 -7.21
N SER A 145 -12.30 -0.80 -6.61
CA SER A 145 -13.23 0.06 -7.35
C SER A 145 -12.54 1.29 -7.93
N LEU A 146 -12.95 1.70 -9.14
CA LEU A 146 -12.44 2.91 -9.77
C LEU A 146 -12.79 4.16 -8.96
N THR A 147 -11.77 4.88 -8.48
CA THR A 147 -11.93 6.13 -7.75
C THR A 147 -10.79 7.11 -8.07
N ASN A 148 -10.95 8.35 -7.63
CA ASN A 148 -9.90 9.37 -7.69
C ASN A 148 -10.06 10.36 -6.53
N PRO A 149 -9.04 11.16 -6.20
CA PRO A 149 -9.11 12.13 -5.11
C PRO A 149 -10.28 13.10 -5.19
N THR A 150 -10.68 13.51 -6.41
CA THR A 150 -11.82 14.41 -6.62
C THR A 150 -13.15 13.73 -6.28
N LYS A 151 -13.33 12.48 -6.69
CA LYS A 151 -14.53 11.68 -6.33
C LYS A 151 -14.62 11.47 -4.82
N ILE A 152 -13.49 11.18 -4.17
CA ILE A 152 -13.41 11.05 -2.71
C ILE A 152 -13.78 12.38 -2.04
N ALA A 153 -13.21 13.51 -2.48
CA ALA A 153 -13.53 14.84 -1.95
C ALA A 153 -15.02 15.15 -2.03
N ASN A 154 -15.64 14.87 -3.17
CA ASN A 154 -17.07 15.07 -3.37
C ASN A 154 -17.92 14.17 -2.46
N THR A 155 -17.51 12.92 -2.28
CA THR A 155 -18.19 11.97 -1.37
C THR A 155 -18.12 12.45 0.08
N LEU A 156 -16.94 12.90 0.55
CA LEU A 156 -16.77 13.42 1.90
C LEU A 156 -17.60 14.70 2.12
N LYS A 157 -17.60 15.58 1.14
CA LYS A 157 -18.42 16.80 1.17
C LYS A 157 -19.91 16.51 1.25
N SER A 158 -20.42 15.53 0.50
CA SER A 158 -21.83 15.15 0.51
C SER A 158 -22.27 14.52 1.85
N LYS A 159 -21.36 13.91 2.57
CA LYS A 159 -21.60 13.34 3.91
C LYS A 159 -21.53 14.38 5.03
N GLN A 160 -21.38 15.67 4.71
CA GLN A 160 -21.24 16.79 5.66
C GLN A 160 -20.07 16.63 6.64
N VAL A 161 -19.12 15.81 6.34
CA VAL A 161 -17.92 15.65 7.15
C VAL A 161 -16.85 16.55 6.60
N GLY A 162 -16.47 17.53 7.34
CA GLY A 162 -15.59 18.65 7.05
C GLY A 162 -14.72 18.53 5.79
N GLY A 163 -15.02 19.34 4.78
CA GLY A 163 -14.43 19.22 3.43
C GLY A 163 -12.91 19.26 3.42
N ALA A 164 -12.31 18.30 2.75
CA ALA A 164 -10.90 18.34 2.35
C ALA A 164 -10.80 18.57 0.84
N SER A 165 -9.76 19.30 0.43
CA SER A 165 -9.48 19.51 -0.99
C SER A 165 -9.02 18.21 -1.65
N ALA A 166 -9.21 18.05 -2.97
CA ALA A 166 -8.68 16.91 -3.70
C ALA A 166 -7.16 16.79 -3.55
N ASN A 167 -6.44 17.90 -3.39
CA ASN A 167 -4.99 17.89 -3.16
C ASN A 167 -4.65 17.33 -1.77
N THR A 168 -5.40 17.69 -0.74
CA THR A 168 -5.23 17.12 0.61
C THR A 168 -5.48 15.61 0.60
N ILE A 169 -6.53 15.16 -0.09
CA ILE A 169 -6.85 13.74 -0.22
C ILE A 169 -5.76 13.00 -0.96
N ARG A 170 -5.26 13.56 -2.08
CA ARG A 170 -4.12 12.99 -2.81
C ARG A 170 -2.89 12.85 -1.93
N ALA A 171 -2.58 13.87 -1.12
CA ALA A 171 -1.46 13.81 -0.20
C ALA A 171 -1.64 12.70 0.86
N TYR A 172 -2.84 12.56 1.43
CA TYR A 172 -3.10 11.53 2.42
C TYR A 172 -3.06 10.12 1.83
N ILE A 173 -3.61 9.92 0.62
CA ILE A 173 -3.45 8.64 -0.10
C ILE A 173 -1.96 8.34 -0.31
N GLY A 174 -1.17 9.31 -0.79
CA GLY A 174 0.27 9.13 -0.94
C GLY A 174 1.01 8.79 0.36
N HIS A 175 0.52 9.24 1.53
CA HIS A 175 1.07 8.83 2.82
C HIS A 175 0.74 7.38 3.17
N LEU A 176 -0.45 6.89 2.76
CA LEU A 176 -0.84 5.49 2.92
C LEU A 176 -0.02 4.57 1.99
N GLU A 177 0.28 5.04 0.79
CA GLU A 177 1.17 4.34 -0.16
C GLU A 177 2.61 4.31 0.34
N ASP A 178 3.13 5.45 0.82
CA ASP A 178 4.46 5.55 1.43
C ASP A 178 4.63 4.57 2.60
N ALA A 179 3.58 4.30 3.36
CA ALA A 179 3.57 3.38 4.49
C ALA A 179 3.31 1.92 4.10
N PHE A 180 3.26 1.61 2.80
CA PHE A 180 2.95 0.27 2.30
C PHE A 180 1.63 -0.30 2.82
N LEU A 181 0.62 0.56 3.02
CA LEU A 181 -0.71 0.12 3.42
C LEU A 181 -1.64 -0.05 2.22
N PHE A 182 -1.47 0.81 1.21
CA PHE A 182 -2.20 0.74 -0.06
C PHE A 182 -1.24 0.87 -1.25
N SER A 183 -1.63 0.28 -2.36
CA SER A 183 -1.01 0.47 -3.67
C SER A 183 -2.02 1.01 -4.67
N GLU A 184 -1.58 1.95 -5.51
CA GLU A 184 -2.36 2.48 -6.62
C GLU A 184 -2.11 1.65 -7.88
N SER A 185 -3.19 1.18 -8.52
CA SER A 185 -3.16 0.65 -9.88
C SER A 185 -3.70 1.70 -10.84
N LYS A 186 -2.84 2.18 -11.73
CA LYS A 186 -3.16 3.27 -12.66
C LYS A 186 -3.93 2.73 -13.85
N ARG A 187 -4.68 3.62 -14.49
CA ARG A 187 -5.36 3.27 -15.72
C ARG A 187 -4.36 3.09 -16.85
N TYR A 188 -4.35 1.90 -17.47
CA TYR A 188 -3.60 1.65 -18.68
C TYR A 188 -4.15 2.44 -19.86
N ASP A 189 -3.35 3.29 -20.48
CA ASP A 189 -3.72 4.02 -21.70
C ASP A 189 -2.67 3.80 -22.79
N VAL A 190 -3.07 3.05 -23.80
CA VAL A 190 -2.24 2.76 -25.00
C VAL A 190 -1.77 4.04 -25.70
N LYS A 191 -2.47 5.15 -25.54
CA LYS A 191 -2.18 6.43 -26.19
C LYS A 191 -1.43 7.44 -25.33
N GLY A 192 -1.20 7.16 -24.06
CA GLY A 192 -0.39 7.99 -23.17
C GLY A 192 -0.95 9.37 -22.81
N LYS A 193 -2.22 9.67 -23.10
CA LYS A 193 -2.77 11.02 -23.02
C LYS A 193 -3.68 11.33 -21.85
N SER A 194 -4.11 10.34 -21.06
CA SER A 194 -5.15 10.54 -20.03
C SER A 194 -4.80 10.12 -18.60
N TYR A 195 -3.52 10.15 -18.24
CA TYR A 195 -3.08 9.74 -16.89
C TYR A 195 -3.52 10.71 -15.76
N PHE A 196 -3.77 11.99 -16.06
CA PHE A 196 -3.87 13.01 -15.02
C PHE A 196 -5.21 13.11 -14.28
N ASP A 197 -6.32 12.63 -14.86
CA ASP A 197 -7.66 12.69 -14.23
C ASP A 197 -8.47 11.40 -14.34
N SER A 198 -7.83 10.32 -14.78
CA SER A 198 -8.49 9.01 -14.86
C SER A 198 -8.69 8.43 -13.46
N PRO A 199 -9.81 7.80 -13.19
CA PRO A 199 -9.97 7.05 -11.95
C PRO A 199 -9.02 5.84 -11.95
N ASN A 200 -8.35 5.64 -10.82
CA ASN A 200 -7.46 4.52 -10.55
C ASN A 200 -8.14 3.53 -9.60
N LYS A 201 -7.58 2.35 -9.43
CA LYS A 201 -7.96 1.43 -8.36
C LYS A 201 -6.93 1.48 -7.23
N TYR A 202 -7.40 1.24 -6.02
CA TYR A 202 -6.54 1.14 -4.85
C TYR A 202 -6.73 -0.23 -4.21
N TYR A 203 -5.63 -0.89 -3.89
CA TYR A 203 -5.59 -2.20 -3.26
C TYR A 203 -4.87 -2.11 -1.93
N CYS A 204 -5.38 -2.83 -0.92
CA CYS A 204 -4.69 -2.94 0.34
C CYS A 204 -3.55 -3.95 0.22
N GLU A 205 -2.38 -3.64 0.77
CA GLU A 205 -1.22 -4.55 0.73
C GLU A 205 -1.46 -5.86 1.49
N ASP A 206 -2.39 -5.84 2.46
CA ASP A 206 -2.84 -7.04 3.15
C ASP A 206 -4.35 -7.03 3.34
N ILE A 207 -5.02 -8.11 2.92
CA ILE A 207 -6.48 -8.20 3.00
C ILE A 207 -6.99 -8.30 4.43
N GLY A 208 -6.22 -8.89 5.34
CA GLY A 208 -6.55 -8.96 6.76
C GLY A 208 -6.56 -7.59 7.43
N LEU A 209 -5.62 -6.71 7.07
CA LEU A 209 -5.60 -5.32 7.53
C LEU A 209 -6.81 -4.53 7.01
N ARG A 210 -7.18 -4.72 5.72
CA ARG A 210 -8.41 -4.15 5.15
C ARG A 210 -9.64 -4.62 5.93
N ASN A 211 -9.75 -5.92 6.18
CA ASN A 211 -10.88 -6.50 6.89
C ASN A 211 -10.93 -6.02 8.35
N ALA A 212 -9.79 -5.89 9.02
CA ALA A 212 -9.69 -5.34 10.37
C ALA A 212 -10.24 -3.91 10.45
N ARG A 213 -9.92 -3.06 9.46
CA ARG A 213 -10.41 -1.68 9.40
C ARG A 213 -11.92 -1.60 9.31
N ILE A 214 -12.55 -2.41 8.49
CA ILE A 214 -14.02 -2.42 8.33
C ILE A 214 -14.74 -3.35 9.29
N GLY A 215 -14.04 -3.85 10.34
CA GLY A 215 -14.59 -4.69 11.38
C GLY A 215 -15.00 -6.09 10.92
N PHE A 216 -14.32 -6.64 9.88
CA PHE A 216 -14.60 -7.95 9.28
C PHE A 216 -16.03 -8.11 8.75
N ARG A 217 -16.62 -7.00 8.32
CA ARG A 217 -17.99 -6.98 7.80
C ARG A 217 -18.03 -7.07 6.30
N GLN A 218 -18.36 -6.65 5.41
CA GLN A 218 -18.29 -6.58 3.94
C GLN A 218 -17.27 -7.54 3.32
N GLN A 219 -17.59 -8.81 3.34
CA GLN A 219 -16.77 -9.85 2.70
C GLN A 219 -17.33 -10.16 1.29
N GLU A 220 -17.35 -9.14 0.42
CA GLU A 220 -17.62 -9.36 -1.00
C GLU A 220 -16.44 -10.07 -1.63
N MET A 221 -16.55 -11.39 -1.81
CA MET A 221 -15.47 -12.26 -2.24
C MET A 221 -14.84 -11.81 -3.56
N THR A 222 -15.60 -11.22 -4.47
CA THR A 222 -15.10 -10.68 -5.74
C THR A 222 -14.00 -9.62 -5.53
N HIS A 223 -14.25 -8.64 -4.69
CA HIS A 223 -13.27 -7.59 -4.39
C HIS A 223 -12.08 -8.10 -3.57
N ILE A 224 -12.34 -9.04 -2.66
CA ILE A 224 -11.28 -9.69 -1.88
C ILE A 224 -10.35 -10.48 -2.81
N MET A 225 -10.91 -11.30 -3.70
CA MET A 225 -10.13 -12.07 -4.68
C MET A 225 -9.36 -11.15 -5.62
N GLU A 226 -9.97 -10.08 -6.10
CA GLU A 226 -9.31 -9.10 -6.94
C GLU A 226 -8.10 -8.49 -6.23
N ASN A 227 -8.25 -8.10 -4.96
CA ASN A 227 -7.14 -7.58 -4.16
C ASN A 227 -6.03 -8.62 -3.96
N ILE A 228 -6.39 -9.87 -3.67
CA ILE A 228 -5.42 -10.97 -3.50
C ILE A 228 -4.65 -11.20 -4.80
N ILE A 229 -5.33 -11.24 -5.94
CA ILE A 229 -4.69 -11.41 -7.26
C ILE A 229 -3.75 -10.24 -7.56
N TYR A 230 -4.18 -9.01 -7.29
CA TYR A 230 -3.31 -7.83 -7.43
C TYR A 230 -2.03 -7.98 -6.62
N ASN A 231 -2.14 -8.35 -5.34
CA ASN A 231 -1.00 -8.53 -4.46
C ASN A 231 -0.07 -9.65 -4.96
N GLU A 232 -0.62 -10.77 -5.41
CA GLU A 232 0.17 -11.88 -6.01
C GLU A 232 0.94 -11.45 -7.26
N LEU A 233 0.34 -10.63 -8.13
CA LEU A 233 1.01 -10.09 -9.31
C LEU A 233 2.13 -9.12 -8.90
N ASN A 234 1.87 -8.28 -7.91
CA ASN A 234 2.82 -7.30 -7.41
C ASN A 234 4.03 -7.95 -6.72
N ILE A 235 3.80 -9.00 -5.90
CA ILE A 235 4.86 -9.81 -5.29
C ILE A 235 5.78 -10.43 -6.34
N ARG A 236 5.23 -10.82 -7.50
CA ARG A 236 5.97 -11.34 -8.64
C ARG A 236 6.64 -10.26 -9.51
N GLN A 237 6.62 -9.02 -9.03
CA GLN A 237 7.24 -7.86 -9.68
C GLN A 237 6.64 -7.51 -11.06
N PHE A 238 5.39 -7.87 -11.31
CA PHE A 238 4.68 -7.39 -12.48
C PHE A 238 4.21 -5.95 -12.29
N SER A 239 4.30 -5.14 -13.35
CA SER A 239 3.58 -3.86 -13.39
C SER A 239 2.11 -4.13 -13.68
N VAL A 240 1.22 -3.69 -12.80
CA VAL A 240 -0.22 -4.01 -12.88
C VAL A 240 -1.03 -2.73 -13.02
N ASP A 241 -1.64 -2.57 -14.19
CA ASP A 241 -2.52 -1.45 -14.52
C ASP A 241 -3.98 -1.90 -14.67
N VAL A 242 -4.92 -0.96 -14.57
CA VAL A 242 -6.35 -1.19 -14.85
C VAL A 242 -6.65 -0.91 -16.31
N GLY A 243 -7.23 -1.87 -16.99
CA GLY A 243 -7.67 -1.72 -18.38
C GLY A 243 -9.07 -1.12 -18.50
N VAL A 244 -9.27 -0.15 -19.40
CA VAL A 244 -10.60 0.32 -19.79
C VAL A 244 -10.74 0.27 -21.31
N VAL A 245 -11.59 -0.62 -21.77
CA VAL A 245 -11.89 -0.80 -23.21
C VAL A 245 -13.26 -0.22 -23.52
N TYR A 246 -13.35 0.56 -24.59
CA TYR A 246 -14.63 1.07 -25.07
C TYR A 246 -15.21 0.15 -26.14
N ALA A 247 -16.22 -0.64 -25.78
CA ALA A 247 -16.98 -1.43 -26.74
C ALA A 247 -17.95 -0.52 -27.51
N ARG A 248 -17.99 -0.65 -28.83
CA ARG A 248 -19.04 -0.04 -29.65
C ARG A 248 -20.22 -1.02 -29.76
N THR A 249 -21.33 -0.68 -29.15
CA THR A 249 -22.61 -1.37 -29.41
C THR A 249 -23.40 -0.59 -30.45
N LEU A 250 -23.87 -1.28 -31.49
CA LEU A 250 -24.85 -0.73 -32.44
C LEU A 250 -26.21 -0.78 -31.77
N SER A 251 -26.82 0.37 -31.47
CA SER A 251 -28.23 0.42 -31.07
C SER A 251 -29.08 0.40 -32.33
N GLU A 252 -30.31 -0.11 -32.21
CA GLU A 252 -31.29 -0.16 -33.30
C GLU A 252 -31.61 1.20 -33.96
N LYS A 253 -31.20 2.30 -33.29
CA LYS A 253 -31.36 3.68 -33.81
C LYS A 253 -30.13 4.26 -34.51
N ARG A 254 -29.25 3.45 -35.11
CA ARG A 254 -28.06 3.87 -35.87
C ARG A 254 -27.05 4.74 -35.14
N ASN A 255 -27.17 5.03 -33.86
CA ASN A 255 -26.18 5.74 -33.07
C ASN A 255 -25.27 4.76 -32.36
N SER A 256 -23.98 4.78 -32.69
CA SER A 256 -22.99 3.97 -31.97
C SER A 256 -22.80 4.51 -30.55
N VAL A 257 -23.25 3.79 -29.53
CA VAL A 257 -23.00 4.11 -28.13
C VAL A 257 -21.67 3.47 -27.74
N ARG A 258 -20.74 4.28 -27.23
CA ARG A 258 -19.51 3.77 -26.64
C ARG A 258 -19.78 3.42 -25.19
N THR A 259 -19.76 2.13 -24.87
CA THR A 259 -19.91 1.65 -23.50
C THR A 259 -18.51 1.28 -22.96
N PRO A 260 -18.07 1.87 -21.86
CA PRO A 260 -16.81 1.47 -21.22
C PRO A 260 -16.93 0.05 -20.67
N ARG A 261 -15.93 -0.78 -20.90
CA ARG A 261 -15.75 -2.10 -20.29
C ARG A 261 -14.46 -2.06 -19.49
N GLU A 262 -14.49 -2.60 -18.31
CA GLU A 262 -13.32 -2.71 -17.42
C GLU A 262 -12.60 -4.02 -17.68
N ILE A 263 -11.27 -3.99 -17.61
CA ILE A 263 -10.38 -5.13 -17.54
C ILE A 263 -9.62 -4.94 -16.23
N ASP A 264 -9.80 -5.83 -15.27
CA ASP A 264 -9.27 -5.66 -13.93
C ASP A 264 -7.75 -5.52 -13.91
N PHE A 265 -7.05 -6.30 -14.73
CA PHE A 265 -5.59 -6.26 -14.76
C PHE A 265 -5.06 -6.25 -16.19
N VAL A 266 -4.14 -5.34 -16.45
CA VAL A 266 -3.24 -5.32 -17.61
C VAL A 266 -1.83 -5.46 -17.05
N VAL A 267 -1.16 -6.55 -17.39
CA VAL A 267 0.14 -6.92 -16.80
C VAL A 267 1.22 -6.77 -17.86
N ASN A 268 2.32 -6.09 -17.52
CA ASN A 268 3.51 -5.92 -18.34
C ASN A 268 4.73 -6.53 -17.65
#